data_90f531ed6f6f93d4b885d144abf59a17
#
_entry.id   90f531ed6f6f93d4b885d144abf59a17
#
_cell.length_a   1.000
_cell.length_b   1.000
_cell.length_c   1.000
_cell.angle_alpha   90.00
_cell.angle_beta   90.00
_cell.angle_gamma   90.00
#
_symmetry.space_group_name_H-M   'P 1'
#
loop_
_entity.id
_entity.type
_entity.pdbx_description
1 polymer ?
#
loop_
_entity_poly.entity_id
_entity_poly.type
_entity_poly.pdbx_seq_one_letter_code
_entity_poly.pdbx_strand_id
1 'polypeptide(L)'
;SRMGADRVVIHSGSCAKISREDALELAKDTLTRARKAAVEQGFEHIVFCPETMGKVNQLGNLTEVLELCKLDDTFLPTIDFGHLNAREFGYIKGKAEYEKMLDEVENAIGHDRLKIFHSHFSKIMFTNPGGEKKHLTFDDNQGFGPDYEPLMEIVAKKDLSPIFVCESAGTQDKDALTMKNYYLSVK
;
A
#
# COMPACT_ATOMS: atom_id res chain seq x y z
N SER A 1 -5.92 -19.20 -4.45
CA SER A 1 -5.80 -20.41 -3.62
C SER A 1 -5.05 -21.57 -4.32
N ARG A 2 -5.24 -21.83 -5.64
CA ARG A 2 -4.48 -22.90 -6.36
C ARG A 2 -2.96 -22.70 -6.34
N MET A 3 -2.49 -21.45 -6.20
CA MET A 3 -1.07 -21.09 -6.08
C MET A 3 -0.60 -20.94 -4.64
N GLY A 4 -1.45 -21.25 -3.66
CA GLY A 4 -1.16 -21.05 -2.22
C GLY A 4 -1.28 -19.60 -1.76
N ALA A 5 -1.79 -18.68 -2.59
CA ALA A 5 -2.02 -17.31 -2.18
C ALA A 5 -3.22 -17.21 -1.24
N ASP A 6 -3.06 -16.43 -0.17
CA ASP A 6 -4.09 -16.09 0.82
C ASP A 6 -4.52 -14.62 0.75
N ARG A 7 -3.82 -13.80 -0.03
CA ARG A 7 -4.11 -12.39 -0.26
C ARG A 7 -4.23 -12.08 -1.74
N VAL A 8 -5.08 -11.11 -2.07
CA VAL A 8 -5.19 -10.55 -3.42
C VAL A 8 -5.14 -9.02 -3.35
N VAL A 9 -4.15 -8.44 -4.02
CA VAL A 9 -4.02 -6.99 -4.14
C VAL A 9 -5.00 -6.48 -5.21
N ILE A 10 -5.68 -5.37 -4.93
CA ILE A 10 -6.75 -4.84 -5.76
C ILE A 10 -6.53 -3.36 -6.02
N HIS A 11 -6.34 -2.99 -7.29
CA HIS A 11 -6.42 -1.60 -7.71
C HIS A 11 -7.89 -1.16 -7.77
N SER A 12 -8.24 -0.13 -7.03
CA SER A 12 -9.63 0.30 -6.82
C SER A 12 -10.23 1.09 -7.98
N GLY A 13 -9.47 1.30 -9.06
CA GLY A 13 -9.91 1.97 -10.27
C GLY A 13 -9.42 3.41 -10.42
N SER A 14 -10.08 4.19 -11.25
CA SER A 14 -9.73 5.59 -11.50
C SER A 14 -10.98 6.47 -11.54
N CYS A 15 -10.81 7.76 -11.25
CA CYS A 15 -11.91 8.72 -11.28
C CYS A 15 -12.40 9.00 -12.71
N ALA A 16 -11.54 8.75 -13.73
CA ALA A 16 -11.89 9.00 -15.15
C ALA A 16 -12.52 10.39 -15.35
N LYS A 17 -13.85 10.45 -15.55
CA LYS A 17 -14.62 11.69 -15.77
C LYS A 17 -15.69 11.93 -14.70
N ILE A 18 -15.68 11.16 -13.60
CA ILE A 18 -16.61 11.30 -12.49
C ILE A 18 -15.91 11.90 -11.26
N SER A 19 -16.68 12.31 -10.26
CA SER A 19 -16.12 12.81 -9.01
C SER A 19 -15.36 11.71 -8.26
N ARG A 20 -14.47 12.07 -7.34
CA ARG A 20 -13.78 11.08 -6.50
C ARG A 20 -14.75 10.36 -5.58
N GLU A 21 -15.74 11.08 -5.09
CA GLU A 21 -16.80 10.56 -4.24
C GLU A 21 -17.62 9.48 -4.97
N ASP A 22 -18.05 9.77 -6.20
CA ASP A 22 -18.79 8.79 -7.03
C ASP A 22 -17.91 7.58 -7.37
N ALA A 23 -16.62 7.81 -7.68
CA ALA A 23 -15.69 6.72 -7.96
C ALA A 23 -15.48 5.82 -6.73
N LEU A 24 -15.40 6.40 -5.53
CA LEU A 24 -15.27 5.65 -4.29
C LEU A 24 -16.52 4.81 -4.00
N GLU A 25 -17.71 5.36 -4.19
CA GLU A 25 -18.96 4.61 -4.00
C GLU A 25 -19.09 3.44 -5.00
N LEU A 26 -18.69 3.62 -6.25
CA LEU A 26 -18.64 2.53 -7.24
C LEU A 26 -17.62 1.45 -6.85
N ALA A 27 -16.47 1.85 -6.30
CA ALA A 27 -15.47 0.90 -5.82
C ALA A 27 -15.99 0.11 -4.61
N LYS A 28 -16.66 0.78 -3.65
CA LYS A 28 -17.31 0.12 -2.51
C LYS A 28 -18.34 -0.91 -2.95
N ASP A 29 -19.24 -0.56 -3.87
CA ASP A 29 -20.22 -1.50 -4.42
C ASP A 29 -19.54 -2.70 -5.10
N THR A 30 -18.53 -2.44 -5.90
CA THR A 30 -17.77 -3.48 -6.62
C THR A 30 -17.09 -4.44 -5.66
N LEU A 31 -16.38 -3.93 -4.64
CA LEU A 31 -15.69 -4.77 -3.66
C LEU A 31 -16.64 -5.56 -2.79
N THR A 32 -17.78 -4.96 -2.39
CA THR A 32 -18.83 -5.66 -1.63
C THR A 32 -19.39 -6.84 -2.43
N ARG A 33 -19.71 -6.64 -3.70
CA ARG A 33 -20.19 -7.72 -4.58
C ARG A 33 -19.12 -8.78 -4.84
N ALA A 34 -17.85 -8.37 -5.04
CA ALA A 34 -16.75 -9.29 -5.24
C ALA A 34 -16.51 -10.15 -3.99
N ARG A 35 -16.53 -9.54 -2.79
CA ARG A 35 -16.39 -10.25 -1.52
C ARG A 35 -17.52 -11.27 -1.33
N LYS A 36 -18.76 -10.87 -1.57
CA LYS A 36 -19.91 -11.77 -1.50
C LYS A 36 -19.74 -12.97 -2.45
N ALA A 37 -19.38 -12.72 -3.70
CA ALA A 37 -19.15 -13.78 -4.68
C ALA A 37 -18.00 -14.71 -4.27
N ALA A 38 -16.93 -14.18 -3.68
CA ALA A 38 -15.82 -15.00 -3.17
C ALA A 38 -16.28 -15.94 -2.05
N VAL A 39 -17.05 -15.42 -1.08
CA VAL A 39 -17.62 -16.24 0.01
C VAL A 39 -18.55 -17.33 -0.53
N GLU A 40 -19.47 -16.98 -1.45
CA GLU A 40 -20.39 -17.94 -2.07
C GLU A 40 -19.69 -19.08 -2.84
N GLN A 41 -18.45 -18.84 -3.29
CA GLN A 41 -17.62 -19.82 -3.98
C GLN A 41 -16.60 -20.55 -3.08
N GLY A 42 -16.65 -20.37 -1.76
CA GLY A 42 -15.76 -21.02 -0.80
C GLY A 42 -14.36 -20.40 -0.72
N PHE A 43 -14.22 -19.12 -1.08
CA PHE A 43 -12.97 -18.35 -1.01
C PHE A 43 -12.99 -17.33 0.13
N GLU A 44 -13.76 -17.55 1.18
CA GLU A 44 -13.84 -16.66 2.35
C GLU A 44 -12.48 -16.45 3.04
N HIS A 45 -11.56 -17.41 2.90
CA HIS A 45 -10.20 -17.34 3.46
C HIS A 45 -9.27 -16.37 2.72
N ILE A 46 -9.66 -15.92 1.52
CA ILE A 46 -8.85 -14.97 0.74
C ILE A 46 -9.08 -13.54 1.25
N VAL A 47 -7.99 -12.90 1.66
CA VAL A 47 -7.98 -11.51 2.11
C VAL A 47 -7.91 -10.56 0.92
N PHE A 48 -8.84 -9.64 0.83
CA PHE A 48 -8.80 -8.56 -0.17
C PHE A 48 -7.95 -7.41 0.35
N CYS A 49 -7.01 -6.97 -0.47
CA CYS A 49 -6.06 -5.94 -0.13
C CYS A 49 -6.16 -4.76 -1.11
N PRO A 50 -7.10 -3.81 -0.92
CA PRO A 50 -7.14 -2.58 -1.72
C PRO A 50 -5.81 -1.82 -1.61
N GLU A 51 -5.31 -1.31 -2.73
CA GLU A 51 -3.98 -0.70 -2.82
C GLU A 51 -4.01 0.82 -2.95
N THR A 52 -3.05 1.48 -2.29
CA THR A 52 -2.79 2.90 -2.50
C THR A 52 -2.08 3.13 -3.84
N MET A 53 -2.54 4.14 -4.60
CA MET A 53 -2.14 4.38 -5.99
C MET A 53 -1.33 5.65 -6.16
N GLY A 54 -0.30 5.60 -7.02
CA GLY A 54 0.65 6.69 -7.20
C GLY A 54 0.19 7.81 -8.16
N LYS A 55 -0.72 7.52 -9.11
CA LYS A 55 -1.24 8.54 -10.03
C LYS A 55 -2.39 9.31 -9.38
N VAL A 56 -2.35 10.64 -9.47
CA VAL A 56 -3.33 11.52 -8.82
C VAL A 56 -4.78 11.27 -9.27
N ASN A 57 -4.99 10.87 -10.53
CA ASN A 57 -6.32 10.59 -11.08
C ASN A 57 -6.83 9.16 -10.81
N GLN A 58 -6.00 8.28 -10.22
CA GLN A 58 -6.45 6.98 -9.74
C GLN A 58 -7.09 7.11 -8.36
N LEU A 59 -8.11 6.30 -8.10
CA LEU A 59 -8.66 6.11 -6.76
C LEU A 59 -7.65 5.32 -5.93
N GLY A 60 -7.36 5.76 -4.72
CA GLY A 60 -6.39 5.08 -3.86
C GLY A 60 -5.41 6.01 -3.15
N ASN A 61 -5.83 7.19 -2.66
CA ASN A 61 -5.11 7.82 -1.57
C ASN A 61 -5.30 6.99 -0.29
N LEU A 62 -4.53 7.26 0.76
CA LEU A 62 -4.56 6.44 1.99
C LEU A 62 -5.97 6.41 2.60
N THR A 63 -6.63 7.54 2.74
CA THR A 63 -7.98 7.63 3.31
C THR A 63 -9.00 6.82 2.51
N GLU A 64 -8.96 6.88 1.17
CA GLU A 64 -9.86 6.10 0.29
C GLU A 64 -9.66 4.59 0.47
N VAL A 65 -8.41 4.14 0.52
CA VAL A 65 -8.09 2.72 0.75
C VAL A 65 -8.57 2.26 2.13
N LEU A 66 -8.42 3.09 3.15
CA LEU A 66 -8.93 2.78 4.49
C LEU A 66 -10.46 2.72 4.54
N GLU A 67 -11.16 3.59 3.80
CA GLU A 67 -12.62 3.50 3.63
C GLU A 67 -13.05 2.19 2.94
N LEU A 68 -12.29 1.71 1.96
CA LEU A 68 -12.54 0.40 1.35
C LEU A 68 -12.28 -0.76 2.31
N CYS A 69 -11.27 -0.64 3.18
CA CYS A 69 -10.97 -1.65 4.20
C CYS A 69 -12.03 -1.73 5.32
N LYS A 70 -12.88 -0.72 5.47
CA LYS A 70 -14.01 -0.75 6.43
C LYS A 70 -15.20 -1.55 5.95
N LEU A 71 -15.22 -1.99 4.67
CA LEU A 71 -16.32 -2.78 4.11
C LEU A 71 -16.41 -4.20 4.68
N ASP A 72 -15.25 -4.76 5.10
CA ASP A 72 -15.17 -6.10 5.67
C ASP A 72 -13.97 -6.14 6.63
N ASP A 73 -14.15 -6.70 7.82
CA ASP A 73 -13.11 -6.75 8.86
C ASP A 73 -11.91 -7.63 8.47
N THR A 74 -12.03 -8.44 7.44
CA THR A 74 -10.94 -9.25 6.90
C THR A 74 -10.09 -8.50 5.88
N PHE A 75 -10.55 -7.34 5.37
CA PHE A 75 -9.77 -6.57 4.40
C PHE A 75 -8.56 -5.94 5.06
N LEU A 76 -7.42 -6.00 4.37
CA LEU A 76 -6.18 -5.35 4.78
C LEU A 76 -5.76 -4.32 3.73
N PRO A 77 -5.24 -3.16 4.11
CA PRO A 77 -4.70 -2.24 3.11
C PRO A 77 -3.43 -2.81 2.49
N THR A 78 -3.26 -2.62 1.18
CA THR A 78 -1.95 -2.63 0.57
C THR A 78 -1.44 -1.20 0.54
N ILE A 79 -0.46 -0.92 1.39
CA ILE A 79 0.17 0.40 1.44
C ILE A 79 1.42 0.35 0.57
N ASP A 80 1.36 0.96 -0.61
CA ASP A 80 2.55 1.27 -1.39
C ASP A 80 3.04 2.66 -0.99
N PHE A 81 4.12 2.70 -0.23
CA PHE A 81 4.72 3.95 0.24
C PHE A 81 5.37 4.74 -0.89
N GLY A 82 5.86 4.07 -1.92
CA GLY A 82 6.36 4.72 -3.13
C GLY A 82 5.24 5.45 -3.88
N HIS A 83 4.08 4.79 -4.03
CA HIS A 83 2.89 5.39 -4.61
C HIS A 83 2.43 6.63 -3.82
N LEU A 84 2.30 6.51 -2.49
CA LEU A 84 1.90 7.64 -1.65
C LEU A 84 2.89 8.80 -1.74
N ASN A 85 4.18 8.50 -1.71
CA ASN A 85 5.21 9.53 -1.87
C ASN A 85 5.14 10.21 -3.24
N ALA A 86 4.94 9.44 -4.32
CA ALA A 86 4.84 9.97 -5.67
C ALA A 86 3.57 10.81 -5.87
N ARG A 87 2.43 10.35 -5.33
CA ARG A 87 1.14 11.03 -5.38
C ARG A 87 1.17 12.40 -4.70
N GLU A 88 1.87 12.48 -3.56
CA GLU A 88 2.03 13.69 -2.76
C GLU A 88 3.35 14.43 -3.08
N PHE A 89 3.90 14.20 -4.29
CA PHE A 89 5.05 14.89 -4.87
C PHE A 89 6.29 14.91 -3.97
N GLY A 90 6.59 13.79 -3.33
CA GLY A 90 7.75 13.64 -2.46
C GLY A 90 7.47 14.06 -1.01
N TYR A 91 6.29 13.78 -0.51
CA TYR A 91 5.86 14.13 0.86
C TYR A 91 6.68 13.39 1.94
N ILE A 92 7.01 12.10 1.72
CA ILE A 92 7.72 11.30 2.71
C ILE A 92 9.19 11.71 2.75
N LYS A 93 9.59 12.43 3.81
CA LYS A 93 10.95 12.92 4.03
C LYS A 93 11.71 12.11 5.08
N GLY A 94 10.99 11.34 5.89
CA GLY A 94 11.59 10.56 6.96
C GLY A 94 10.57 9.91 7.88
N LYS A 95 10.96 9.71 9.12
CA LYS A 95 10.22 8.91 10.10
C LYS A 95 8.85 9.48 10.45
N ALA A 96 8.75 10.80 10.60
CA ALA A 96 7.53 11.46 11.05
C ALA A 96 6.34 11.25 10.08
N GLU A 97 6.60 11.28 8.77
CA GLU A 97 5.57 11.06 7.76
C GLU A 97 5.10 9.60 7.76
N TYR A 98 6.01 8.65 7.93
CA TYR A 98 5.66 7.24 8.07
C TYR A 98 4.85 6.97 9.34
N GLU A 99 5.27 7.51 10.50
CA GLU A 99 4.53 7.39 11.76
C GLU A 99 3.10 7.92 11.61
N LYS A 100 2.94 9.12 11.01
CA LYS A 100 1.63 9.71 10.76
C LYS A 100 0.73 8.82 9.90
N MET A 101 1.26 8.24 8.80
CA MET A 101 0.51 7.33 7.94
C MET A 101 0.08 6.06 8.68
N LEU A 102 0.98 5.44 9.44
CA LEU A 102 0.67 4.24 10.21
C LEU A 102 -0.32 4.52 11.35
N ASP A 103 -0.24 5.67 11.99
CA ASP A 103 -1.21 6.11 13.00
C ASP A 103 -2.60 6.35 12.36
N GLU A 104 -2.68 6.89 11.13
CA GLU A 104 -3.93 7.01 10.38
C GLU A 104 -4.54 5.62 10.10
N VAL A 105 -3.71 4.64 9.72
CA VAL A 105 -4.15 3.25 9.53
C VAL A 105 -4.68 2.66 10.83
N GLU A 106 -3.93 2.78 11.92
CA GLU A 106 -4.31 2.26 13.24
C GLU A 106 -5.63 2.84 13.72
N ASN A 107 -5.80 4.16 13.58
CA ASN A 107 -7.03 4.85 13.96
C ASN A 107 -8.24 4.44 13.12
N ALA A 108 -8.04 4.12 11.84
CA ALA A 108 -9.13 3.79 10.92
C ALA A 108 -9.61 2.34 11.00
N ILE A 109 -8.67 1.39 11.17
CA ILE A 109 -8.95 -0.06 11.07
C ILE A 109 -8.45 -0.88 12.26
N GLY A 110 -7.82 -0.26 13.24
CA GLY A 110 -7.36 -0.89 14.47
C GLY A 110 -5.96 -1.51 14.38
N HIS A 111 -5.38 -1.74 15.57
CA HIS A 111 -4.02 -2.24 15.73
C HIS A 111 -3.79 -3.63 15.09
N ASP A 112 -4.75 -4.55 15.26
CA ASP A 112 -4.59 -5.94 14.78
C ASP A 112 -4.42 -6.00 13.26
N ARG A 113 -5.17 -5.18 12.51
CA ARG A 113 -5.04 -5.08 11.05
C ARG A 113 -3.80 -4.29 10.65
N LEU A 114 -3.45 -3.23 11.38
CA LEU A 114 -2.17 -2.55 11.18
C LEU A 114 -1.00 -3.50 11.37
N LYS A 115 -1.04 -4.37 12.36
CA LYS A 115 0.06 -5.30 12.67
C LYS A 115 0.45 -6.17 11.47
N ILE A 116 -0.50 -6.52 10.62
CA ILE A 116 -0.32 -7.49 9.53
C ILE A 116 -0.65 -6.94 8.13
N PHE A 117 -0.64 -5.63 7.94
CA PHE A 117 -0.97 -5.04 6.64
C PHE A 117 -0.14 -5.61 5.49
N HIS A 118 -0.57 -5.42 4.25
CA HIS A 118 0.24 -5.70 3.08
C HIS A 118 0.94 -4.42 2.64
N SER A 119 2.14 -4.52 2.07
CA SER A 119 2.87 -3.37 1.59
C SER A 119 3.59 -3.66 0.29
N HIS A 120 3.51 -2.72 -0.64
CA HIS A 120 4.46 -2.61 -1.72
C HIS A 120 5.47 -1.52 -1.41
N PHE A 121 6.69 -1.66 -1.95
CA PHE A 121 7.74 -0.67 -1.71
C PHE A 121 8.70 -0.58 -2.90
N SER A 122 8.93 0.65 -3.36
CA SER A 122 10.02 1.03 -4.23
C SER A 122 10.24 2.55 -4.14
N LYS A 123 11.38 3.04 -4.60
CA LYS A 123 11.49 4.46 -4.96
C LYS A 123 10.67 4.70 -6.23
N ILE A 124 10.01 5.85 -6.34
CA ILE A 124 9.18 6.16 -7.51
C ILE A 124 9.52 7.55 -8.06
N MET A 125 9.86 7.59 -9.35
CA MET A 125 9.91 8.84 -10.09
C MET A 125 8.48 9.37 -10.29
N PHE A 126 8.29 10.66 -10.08
CA PHE A 126 6.99 11.31 -10.26
C PHE A 126 7.09 12.62 -11.03
N THR A 127 5.96 13.11 -11.48
CA THR A 127 5.80 14.41 -12.12
C THR A 127 4.65 15.18 -11.46
N ASN A 128 4.79 16.48 -11.36
CA ASN A 128 3.72 17.36 -10.93
C ASN A 128 2.99 17.92 -12.20
N PRO A 129 1.65 17.79 -12.32
CA PRO A 129 0.69 17.31 -11.31
C PRO A 129 0.28 15.83 -11.44
N GLY A 130 0.97 15.01 -12.24
CA GLY A 130 0.51 13.66 -12.59
C GLY A 130 0.70 12.59 -11.51
N GLY A 131 1.65 12.79 -10.60
CA GLY A 131 2.07 11.76 -9.65
C GLY A 131 3.04 10.75 -10.27
N GLU A 132 2.89 9.48 -9.95
CA GLU A 132 3.74 8.36 -10.37
C GLU A 132 4.02 8.36 -11.89
N LYS A 133 5.30 8.13 -12.22
CA LYS A 133 5.78 7.94 -13.59
C LYS A 133 6.40 6.56 -13.81
N LYS A 134 7.28 6.11 -12.93
CA LYS A 134 7.89 4.77 -12.98
C LYS A 134 8.52 4.39 -11.65
N HIS A 135 8.56 3.10 -11.37
CA HIS A 135 9.32 2.52 -10.28
C HIS A 135 10.83 2.60 -10.53
N LEU A 136 11.59 2.82 -9.48
CA LEU A 136 13.03 2.91 -9.46
C LEU A 136 13.60 1.84 -8.53
N THR A 137 14.91 1.64 -8.55
CA THR A 137 15.63 0.77 -7.61
C THR A 137 16.02 1.53 -6.33
N PHE A 138 16.40 0.83 -5.27
CA PHE A 138 16.86 1.48 -4.04
C PHE A 138 18.19 2.24 -4.26
N ASP A 139 19.02 1.77 -5.19
CA ASP A 139 20.29 2.42 -5.56
C ASP A 139 20.10 3.64 -6.48
N ASP A 140 18.88 3.95 -6.91
CA ASP A 140 18.64 5.12 -7.76
C ASP A 140 18.96 6.42 -6.99
N ASN A 141 19.75 7.29 -7.61
CA ASN A 141 20.28 8.53 -7.03
C ASN A 141 19.72 9.80 -7.67
N GLN A 142 18.62 9.71 -8.40
CA GLN A 142 17.99 10.86 -9.05
C GLN A 142 17.21 11.77 -8.06
N GLY A 143 17.28 11.51 -6.76
CA GLY A 143 16.63 12.31 -5.71
C GLY A 143 15.16 11.99 -5.48
N PHE A 144 14.68 10.86 -6.00
CA PHE A 144 13.37 10.33 -5.68
C PHE A 144 13.44 9.36 -4.51
N GLY A 145 12.36 9.31 -3.73
CA GLY A 145 12.19 8.41 -2.59
C GLY A 145 10.91 7.57 -2.75
N PRO A 146 10.41 7.07 -1.63
CA PRO A 146 10.93 7.27 -0.27
C PRO A 146 12.10 6.31 0.06
N ASP A 147 12.81 6.58 1.17
CA ASP A 147 13.81 5.65 1.72
C ASP A 147 13.14 4.68 2.69
N TYR A 148 13.59 3.42 2.70
CA TYR A 148 12.96 2.34 3.48
C TYR A 148 13.43 2.28 4.93
N GLU A 149 14.62 2.80 5.25
CA GLU A 149 15.25 2.69 6.55
C GLU A 149 14.38 3.23 7.69
N PRO A 150 13.82 4.46 7.59
CA PRO A 150 12.97 4.99 8.65
C PRO A 150 11.70 4.15 8.87
N LEU A 151 11.15 3.56 7.80
CA LEU A 151 9.99 2.69 7.90
C LEU A 151 10.33 1.39 8.64
N MET A 152 11.47 0.77 8.33
CA MET A 152 11.91 -0.48 8.98
C MET A 152 12.17 -0.29 10.48
N GLU A 153 12.72 0.87 10.88
CA GLU A 153 12.87 1.22 12.30
C GLU A 153 11.51 1.29 13.03
N ILE A 154 10.48 1.87 12.38
CA ILE A 154 9.14 1.95 12.97
C ILE A 154 8.51 0.56 13.07
N VAL A 155 8.61 -0.25 12.00
CA VAL A 155 8.10 -1.62 11.96
C VAL A 155 8.71 -2.45 13.09
N ALA A 156 10.02 -2.34 13.30
CA ALA A 156 10.70 -3.02 14.41
C ALA A 156 10.24 -2.49 15.78
N LYS A 157 10.21 -1.17 15.97
CA LYS A 157 9.83 -0.52 17.23
C LYS A 157 8.38 -0.82 17.65
N LYS A 158 7.44 -0.83 16.69
CA LYS A 158 6.01 -1.11 16.93
C LYS A 158 5.67 -2.61 16.92
N ASP A 159 6.65 -3.50 16.76
CA ASP A 159 6.47 -4.97 16.61
C ASP A 159 5.42 -5.34 15.55
N LEU A 160 5.46 -4.65 14.40
CA LEU A 160 4.59 -4.95 13.27
C LEU A 160 5.14 -6.12 12.46
N SER A 161 4.27 -6.85 11.79
CA SER A 161 4.61 -8.03 10.97
C SER A 161 3.95 -7.99 9.59
N PRO A 162 4.11 -6.88 8.84
CA PRO A 162 3.53 -6.77 7.51
C PRO A 162 4.22 -7.68 6.51
N ILE A 163 3.55 -7.95 5.38
CA ILE A 163 4.19 -8.54 4.21
C ILE A 163 4.66 -7.41 3.30
N PHE A 164 5.96 -7.36 2.99
CA PHE A 164 6.52 -6.44 2.01
C PHE A 164 6.82 -7.13 0.69
N VAL A 165 6.39 -6.51 -0.41
CA VAL A 165 6.78 -6.87 -1.78
C VAL A 165 7.49 -5.67 -2.40
N CYS A 166 8.74 -5.85 -2.85
CA CYS A 166 9.44 -4.79 -3.57
C CYS A 166 9.03 -4.78 -5.04
N GLU A 167 8.68 -3.60 -5.56
CA GLU A 167 8.30 -3.39 -6.95
C GLU A 167 9.37 -2.62 -7.75
N SER A 168 10.60 -2.66 -7.29
CA SER A 168 11.74 -2.01 -7.93
C SER A 168 11.97 -2.50 -9.36
N ALA A 169 12.38 -1.60 -10.25
CA ALA A 169 12.55 -1.90 -11.67
C ALA A 169 13.74 -2.85 -11.94
N GLY A 170 13.48 -4.16 -11.83
CA GLY A 170 14.46 -5.22 -12.16
C GLY A 170 15.37 -5.68 -11.02
N THR A 171 15.20 -5.14 -9.80
CA THR A 171 16.00 -5.49 -8.60
C THR A 171 15.13 -5.91 -7.41
N GLN A 172 13.92 -6.40 -7.65
CA GLN A 172 12.93 -6.72 -6.62
C GLN A 172 13.48 -7.63 -5.52
N ASP A 173 14.19 -8.68 -5.91
CA ASP A 173 14.79 -9.66 -5.01
C ASP A 173 15.94 -9.05 -4.16
N LYS A 174 16.80 -8.23 -4.79
CA LYS A 174 17.92 -7.57 -4.12
C LYS A 174 17.45 -6.51 -3.15
N ASP A 175 16.50 -5.69 -3.56
CA ASP A 175 15.96 -4.61 -2.75
C ASP A 175 15.16 -5.18 -1.57
N ALA A 176 14.39 -6.27 -1.77
CA ALA A 176 13.72 -6.98 -0.70
C ALA A 176 14.72 -7.59 0.31
N LEU A 177 15.84 -8.15 -0.16
CA LEU A 177 16.89 -8.66 0.70
C LEU A 177 17.57 -7.53 1.50
N THR A 178 17.84 -6.40 0.84
CA THR A 178 18.43 -5.21 1.47
C THR A 178 17.53 -4.69 2.60
N MET A 179 16.24 -4.53 2.32
CA MET A 179 15.23 -4.09 3.28
C MET A 179 15.13 -5.06 4.48
N LYS A 180 15.10 -6.37 4.21
CA LYS A 180 15.10 -7.42 5.24
C LYS A 180 16.33 -7.36 6.13
N ASN A 181 17.53 -7.24 5.54
CA ASN A 181 18.77 -7.20 6.30
C ASN A 181 18.84 -5.96 7.21
N TYR A 182 18.37 -4.81 6.72
CA TYR A 182 18.28 -3.61 7.53
C TYR A 182 17.29 -3.80 8.70
N TYR A 183 16.09 -4.31 8.44
CA TYR A 183 15.13 -4.62 9.50
C TYR A 183 15.72 -5.51 10.59
N LEU A 184 16.45 -6.57 10.21
CA LEU A 184 17.10 -7.48 11.17
C LEU A 184 18.21 -6.80 11.97
N SER A 185 18.83 -5.75 11.46
CA SER A 185 19.88 -4.99 12.16
C SER A 185 19.35 -4.00 13.19
N VAL A 186 18.07 -3.62 13.07
CA VAL A 186 17.42 -2.63 13.97
C VAL A 186 16.37 -3.25 14.91
N LYS A 187 16.12 -4.54 14.76
CA LYS A 187 15.24 -5.33 15.64
C LYS A 187 16.00 -5.81 16.86
#